data_46fd72a4bed3e248b9d3013c7fbff088
#
_entry.id   46fd72a4bed3e248b9d3013c7fbff088
#
_cell.length_a   1.000
_cell.length_b   1.000
_cell.length_c   1.000
_cell.angle_alpha   90.00
_cell.angle_beta   90.00
_cell.angle_gamma   90.00
#
_symmetry.space_group_name_H-M   'P 1'
#
loop_
_entity.id
_entity.type
_entity.pdbx_description
1 polymer ?
#
loop_
_entity_poly.entity_id
_entity_poly.type
_entity_poly.pdbx_seq_one_letter_code
_entity_poly.pdbx_strand_id
1 'polypeptide(L)'
;MDMEKIRMNIFAYLLVLVFSMGMSSSTFASVVMTGTRIIFPGNAKEKTIQLRNTSDQPYIVNIHIEDEWGSEKNVPFMPTPQAFRMEPATGQSLRLLFTGGNLPQDRESVFWFSFSQLPYLKNSDKSQNQLILALTNRVKIFYRPASLAGKANEAAGKLTYQVKQNRIEVTNPGGYYVVIRAAELLSNGKKTPLANSVMIAPQSKVEWPLRSGASVAPGARMHLVTVNDYGVNVNSDHAL
;
A
#
# COMPACT_ATOMS: atom_id res chain seq x y z
N MET A 1 55.93 -15.26 23.31
CA MET A 1 54.53 -15.06 23.69
C MET A 1 53.98 -14.00 22.72
N ASP A 2 53.11 -14.17 21.80
CA ASP A 2 51.88 -14.89 21.74
C ASP A 2 51.34 -14.97 20.28
N MET A 3 52.16 -15.38 19.31
CA MET A 3 51.65 -15.54 17.95
C MET A 3 50.63 -16.67 17.84
N GLU A 4 50.73 -17.70 18.66
CA GLU A 4 49.73 -18.79 18.69
C GLU A 4 48.39 -18.36 19.27
N LYS A 5 48.35 -17.54 20.30
CA LYS A 5 47.11 -17.00 20.87
C LYS A 5 46.41 -16.05 19.90
N ILE A 6 47.19 -15.24 19.16
CA ILE A 6 46.64 -14.34 18.14
C ILE A 6 46.00 -15.14 16.98
N ARG A 7 46.69 -16.21 16.53
CA ARG A 7 46.18 -17.11 15.47
C ARG A 7 44.91 -17.83 15.91
N MET A 8 44.87 -18.31 17.16
CA MET A 8 43.72 -18.99 17.76
C MET A 8 42.52 -18.04 17.87
N ASN A 9 42.72 -16.81 18.30
CA ASN A 9 41.65 -15.81 18.36
C ASN A 9 41.13 -15.40 16.97
N ILE A 10 42.01 -15.23 15.99
CA ILE A 10 41.58 -14.93 14.60
C ILE A 10 40.76 -16.10 14.05
N PHE A 11 41.17 -17.34 14.28
CA PHE A 11 40.41 -18.51 13.83
C PHE A 11 39.04 -18.60 14.53
N ALA A 12 38.97 -18.31 15.82
CA ALA A 12 37.69 -18.27 16.55
C ALA A 12 36.76 -17.19 16.04
N TYR A 13 37.25 -15.98 15.74
CA TYR A 13 36.45 -14.89 15.13
C TYR A 13 35.99 -15.25 13.74
N LEU A 14 36.80 -15.89 12.92
CA LEU A 14 36.48 -16.35 11.59
C LEU A 14 35.38 -17.42 11.62
N LEU A 15 35.45 -18.33 12.60
CA LEU A 15 34.46 -19.39 12.82
C LEU A 15 33.10 -18.79 13.26
N VAL A 16 33.10 -17.77 14.14
CA VAL A 16 31.89 -17.04 14.56
C VAL A 16 31.30 -16.27 13.40
N LEU A 17 32.15 -15.65 12.55
CA LEU A 17 31.68 -14.91 11.36
C LEU A 17 31.02 -15.84 10.33
N VAL A 18 31.60 -17.02 10.09
CA VAL A 18 31.04 -18.03 9.19
C VAL A 18 29.73 -18.61 9.74
N PHE A 19 29.67 -18.84 11.06
CA PHE A 19 28.45 -19.33 11.71
C PHE A 19 27.31 -18.29 11.70
N SER A 20 27.63 -17.00 11.84
CA SER A 20 26.62 -15.92 11.75
C SER A 20 26.07 -15.72 10.33
N MET A 21 26.86 -15.99 9.29
CA MET A 21 26.40 -15.95 7.89
C MET A 21 25.45 -17.11 7.51
N GLY A 22 25.49 -18.23 8.24
CA GLY A 22 24.62 -19.39 8.00
C GLY A 22 23.20 -19.27 8.53
N MET A 23 22.88 -18.25 9.34
CA MET A 23 21.55 -18.07 9.96
C MET A 23 20.62 -17.12 9.19
N SER A 24 20.80 -16.96 7.89
CA SER A 24 19.83 -16.24 7.06
C SER A 24 18.53 -17.05 6.95
N SER A 25 17.62 -16.87 7.91
CA SER A 25 16.26 -17.43 7.83
C SER A 25 15.55 -16.79 6.64
N SER A 26 15.24 -17.57 5.61
CA SER A 26 14.41 -17.14 4.51
C SER A 26 13.01 -16.85 5.06
N THR A 27 12.65 -15.58 5.22
CA THR A 27 11.27 -15.18 5.51
C THR A 27 10.44 -15.44 4.26
N PHE A 28 9.64 -16.49 4.29
CA PHE A 28 8.70 -16.78 3.20
C PHE A 28 7.49 -15.85 3.34
N ALA A 29 7.34 -14.93 2.39
CA ALA A 29 6.06 -14.28 2.16
C ALA A 29 5.12 -15.33 1.57
N SER A 30 3.90 -15.43 2.09
CA SER A 30 2.87 -16.37 1.65
C SER A 30 2.31 -16.00 0.25
N VAL A 31 1.03 -15.73 0.11
CA VAL A 31 0.46 -15.26 -1.17
C VAL A 31 0.66 -13.75 -1.31
N VAL A 32 1.22 -13.32 -2.41
CA VAL A 32 1.48 -11.90 -2.74
C VAL A 32 0.76 -11.50 -4.01
N MET A 33 0.37 -10.24 -4.12
CA MET A 33 -0.20 -9.65 -5.34
C MET A 33 0.90 -8.88 -6.10
N THR A 34 0.86 -8.95 -7.42
CA THR A 34 1.68 -8.08 -8.26
C THR A 34 1.14 -6.66 -8.22
N GLY A 35 1.94 -5.73 -7.67
CA GLY A 35 1.55 -4.34 -7.44
C GLY A 35 0.91 -4.10 -6.07
N THR A 36 0.78 -2.82 -5.71
CA THR A 36 0.28 -2.37 -4.40
C THR A 36 -1.08 -1.68 -4.50
N ARG A 37 -1.63 -1.55 -5.70
CA ARG A 37 -2.93 -0.94 -6.01
C ARG A 37 -3.46 -1.41 -7.35
N ILE A 38 -4.73 -1.25 -7.57
CA ILE A 38 -5.42 -1.62 -8.80
C ILE A 38 -6.01 -0.33 -9.39
N ILE A 39 -5.55 0.08 -10.58
CA ILE A 39 -6.20 1.14 -11.35
C ILE A 39 -7.14 0.46 -12.32
N PHE A 40 -8.45 0.67 -12.14
CA PHE A 40 -9.47 0.10 -13.01
C PHE A 40 -9.99 1.19 -13.98
N PRO A 41 -9.68 1.10 -15.28
CA PRO A 41 -10.16 2.07 -16.26
C PRO A 41 -11.68 1.98 -16.44
N GLY A 42 -12.38 3.13 -16.43
CA GLY A 42 -13.84 3.15 -16.51
C GLY A 42 -14.44 2.67 -17.83
N ASN A 43 -13.63 2.55 -18.90
CA ASN A 43 -14.02 1.95 -20.18
C ASN A 43 -13.72 0.45 -20.26
N ALA A 44 -13.07 -0.14 -19.26
CA ALA A 44 -12.80 -1.57 -19.23
C ALA A 44 -13.97 -2.33 -18.60
N LYS A 45 -14.27 -3.52 -19.12
CA LYS A 45 -15.25 -4.45 -18.54
C LYS A 45 -14.62 -5.32 -17.47
N GLU A 46 -13.32 -5.58 -17.59
CA GLU A 46 -12.57 -6.42 -16.65
C GLU A 46 -11.11 -6.00 -16.56
N LYS A 47 -10.46 -6.42 -15.48
CA LYS A 47 -9.02 -6.28 -15.26
C LYS A 47 -8.46 -7.55 -14.65
N THR A 48 -7.35 -8.04 -15.20
CA THR A 48 -6.64 -9.19 -14.66
C THR A 48 -5.76 -8.77 -13.47
N ILE A 49 -5.83 -9.56 -12.40
CA ILE A 49 -5.01 -9.42 -11.20
C ILE A 49 -4.21 -10.71 -11.06
N GLN A 50 -2.92 -10.59 -10.73
CA GLN A 50 -2.02 -11.71 -10.54
C GLN A 50 -1.69 -11.87 -9.06
N LEU A 51 -1.95 -13.07 -8.54
CA LEU A 51 -1.47 -13.52 -7.24
C LEU A 51 -0.40 -14.59 -7.42
N ARG A 52 0.53 -14.67 -6.50
CA ARG A 52 1.59 -15.67 -6.47
C ARG A 52 1.77 -16.21 -5.06
N ASN A 53 1.72 -17.52 -4.92
CA ASN A 53 2.15 -18.20 -3.72
C ASN A 53 3.68 -18.39 -3.78
N THR A 54 4.40 -17.71 -2.90
CA THR A 54 5.87 -17.76 -2.85
C THR A 54 6.38 -18.74 -1.80
N SER A 55 5.47 -19.41 -1.08
CA SER A 55 5.81 -20.37 -0.03
C SER A 55 5.88 -21.81 -0.58
N ASP A 56 6.33 -22.71 0.27
CA ASP A 56 6.39 -24.17 0.05
C ASP A 56 5.10 -24.91 0.47
N GLN A 57 4.07 -24.16 0.92
CA GLN A 57 2.79 -24.70 1.38
C GLN A 57 1.62 -24.22 0.53
N PRO A 58 0.57 -25.07 0.34
CA PRO A 58 -0.64 -24.64 -0.32
C PRO A 58 -1.49 -23.75 0.58
N TYR A 59 -2.22 -22.80 -0.04
CA TYR A 59 -3.15 -21.89 0.63
C TYR A 59 -4.54 -21.96 0.00
N ILE A 60 -5.57 -21.79 0.83
CA ILE A 60 -6.89 -21.39 0.37
C ILE A 60 -6.93 -19.88 0.39
N VAL A 61 -7.23 -19.29 -0.76
CA VAL A 61 -7.35 -17.85 -0.93
C VAL A 61 -8.81 -17.50 -1.13
N ASN A 62 -9.30 -16.51 -0.38
CA ASN A 62 -10.65 -15.98 -0.50
C ASN A 62 -10.59 -14.48 -0.78
N ILE A 63 -11.36 -14.01 -1.77
CA ILE A 63 -11.35 -12.64 -2.25
C ILE A 63 -12.65 -11.95 -1.86
N HIS A 64 -12.52 -10.75 -1.29
CA HIS A 64 -13.62 -9.85 -0.95
C HIS A 64 -13.38 -8.48 -1.56
N ILE A 65 -14.45 -7.82 -2.00
CA ILE A 65 -14.41 -6.43 -2.43
C ILE A 65 -15.31 -5.61 -1.52
N GLU A 66 -14.78 -4.53 -1.01
CA GLU A 66 -15.47 -3.64 -0.07
C GLU A 66 -15.45 -2.20 -0.60
N ASP A 67 -16.46 -1.43 -0.22
CA ASP A 67 -16.44 0.01 -0.40
C ASP A 67 -15.50 0.71 0.60
N GLU A 68 -15.45 2.02 0.60
CA GLU A 68 -14.59 2.80 1.50
C GLU A 68 -14.98 2.66 2.98
N TRP A 69 -16.20 2.24 3.29
CA TRP A 69 -16.71 2.00 4.65
C TRP A 69 -16.62 0.54 5.10
N GLY A 70 -16.09 -0.35 4.25
CA GLY A 70 -15.95 -1.78 4.55
C GLY A 70 -17.20 -2.61 4.28
N SER A 71 -18.15 -2.09 3.50
CA SER A 71 -19.34 -2.83 3.09
C SER A 71 -19.10 -3.59 1.77
N GLU A 72 -19.49 -4.84 1.73
CA GLU A 72 -19.51 -5.65 0.50
C GLU A 72 -20.82 -5.48 -0.31
N LYS A 73 -21.79 -4.76 0.25
CA LYS A 73 -23.09 -4.54 -0.40
C LYS A 73 -22.98 -3.48 -1.48
N ASN A 74 -23.59 -3.76 -2.63
CA ASN A 74 -23.67 -2.84 -3.76
C ASN A 74 -22.31 -2.40 -4.35
N VAL A 75 -21.26 -3.19 -4.13
CA VAL A 75 -19.95 -2.96 -4.75
C VAL A 75 -20.03 -3.39 -6.21
N PRO A 76 -19.66 -2.52 -7.18
CA PRO A 76 -19.82 -2.79 -8.62
C PRO A 76 -18.67 -3.64 -9.19
N PHE A 77 -18.08 -4.51 -8.38
CA PHE A 77 -16.98 -5.37 -8.79
C PHE A 77 -17.20 -6.80 -8.32
N MET A 78 -16.87 -7.75 -9.20
CA MET A 78 -16.94 -9.18 -8.90
C MET A 78 -15.60 -9.84 -9.28
N PRO A 79 -14.86 -10.39 -8.31
CA PRO A 79 -13.65 -11.17 -8.60
C PRO A 79 -14.04 -12.56 -9.07
N THR A 80 -13.30 -13.11 -10.03
CA THR A 80 -13.52 -14.46 -10.56
C THR A 80 -12.19 -15.17 -10.78
N PRO A 81 -11.91 -16.27 -10.07
CA PRO A 81 -12.71 -16.89 -9.00
C PRO A 81 -12.67 -16.09 -7.69
N GLN A 82 -13.68 -16.24 -6.83
CA GLN A 82 -13.73 -15.62 -5.49
C GLN A 82 -12.94 -16.41 -4.45
N ALA A 83 -12.96 -17.76 -4.57
CA ALA A 83 -12.21 -18.63 -3.67
C ALA A 83 -11.50 -19.72 -4.48
N PHE A 84 -10.27 -20.04 -4.11
CA PHE A 84 -9.46 -21.04 -4.80
C PHE A 84 -8.31 -21.52 -3.93
N ARG A 85 -7.79 -22.69 -4.29
CA ARG A 85 -6.57 -23.23 -3.71
C ARG A 85 -5.38 -22.84 -4.58
N MET A 86 -4.31 -22.36 -3.95
CA MET A 86 -3.02 -22.09 -4.59
C MET A 86 -1.98 -23.11 -4.13
N GLU A 87 -1.40 -23.82 -5.07
CA GLU A 87 -0.30 -24.75 -4.79
C GLU A 87 1.00 -23.99 -4.49
N PRO A 88 1.99 -24.64 -3.85
CA PRO A 88 3.30 -24.05 -3.60
C PRO A 88 3.96 -23.51 -4.87
N ALA A 89 4.62 -22.36 -4.76
CA ALA A 89 5.39 -21.73 -5.83
C ALA A 89 4.62 -21.45 -7.14
N THR A 90 3.26 -21.47 -7.10
CA THR A 90 2.41 -21.21 -8.28
C THR A 90 1.86 -19.79 -8.34
N GLY A 91 1.44 -19.37 -9.53
CA GLY A 91 0.70 -18.14 -9.78
C GLY A 91 -0.75 -18.44 -10.11
N GLN A 92 -1.65 -17.51 -9.76
CA GLN A 92 -3.07 -17.53 -10.09
C GLN A 92 -3.48 -16.19 -10.68
N SER A 93 -4.05 -16.22 -11.87
CA SER A 93 -4.74 -15.08 -12.47
C SER A 93 -6.20 -15.08 -12.05
N LEU A 94 -6.69 -13.94 -11.63
CA LEU A 94 -8.11 -13.72 -11.43
C LEU A 94 -8.57 -12.51 -12.24
N ARG A 95 -9.83 -12.49 -12.60
CA ARG A 95 -10.47 -11.38 -13.30
C ARG A 95 -11.32 -10.59 -12.32
N LEU A 96 -11.11 -9.29 -12.27
CA LEU A 96 -11.97 -8.34 -11.59
C LEU A 96 -12.93 -7.78 -12.63
N LEU A 97 -14.18 -8.21 -12.56
CA LEU A 97 -15.26 -7.80 -13.49
C LEU A 97 -15.93 -6.54 -12.93
N PHE A 98 -16.21 -5.58 -13.79
CA PHE A 98 -17.09 -4.46 -13.46
C PHE A 98 -18.54 -4.86 -13.79
N THR A 99 -19.37 -4.98 -12.75
CA THR A 99 -20.77 -5.44 -12.86
C THR A 99 -21.75 -4.32 -13.19
N GLY A 100 -21.23 -3.10 -13.35
CA GLY A 100 -22.05 -1.91 -13.56
C GLY A 100 -22.37 -1.21 -12.24
N GLY A 101 -22.74 0.07 -12.34
CA GLY A 101 -23.10 0.89 -11.19
C GLY A 101 -23.09 2.36 -11.56
N ASN A 102 -23.84 3.16 -10.80
CA ASN A 102 -23.89 4.61 -11.00
C ASN A 102 -22.72 5.28 -10.24
N LEU A 103 -21.49 5.11 -10.74
CA LEU A 103 -20.32 5.76 -10.19
C LEU A 103 -20.14 7.17 -10.75
N PRO A 104 -19.63 8.13 -9.96
CA PRO A 104 -19.27 9.47 -10.43
C PRO A 104 -18.38 9.41 -11.68
N GLN A 105 -18.66 10.29 -12.66
CA GLN A 105 -17.90 10.34 -13.91
C GLN A 105 -16.92 11.53 -13.95
N ASP A 106 -16.97 12.40 -12.96
CA ASP A 106 -16.14 13.60 -12.79
C ASP A 106 -14.96 13.38 -11.83
N ARG A 107 -14.88 12.18 -11.21
CA ARG A 107 -13.84 11.84 -10.21
C ARG A 107 -13.68 10.34 -10.07
N GLU A 108 -12.52 9.95 -9.52
CA GLU A 108 -12.26 8.56 -9.12
C GLU A 108 -13.18 8.13 -7.97
N SER A 109 -13.49 6.83 -7.94
CA SER A 109 -14.09 6.15 -6.80
C SER A 109 -13.11 5.11 -6.25
N VAL A 110 -13.08 4.91 -4.93
CA VAL A 110 -12.17 3.96 -4.28
C VAL A 110 -12.94 2.78 -3.71
N PHE A 111 -12.37 1.59 -3.88
CA PHE A 111 -12.83 0.33 -3.29
C PHE A 111 -11.62 -0.43 -2.76
N TRP A 112 -11.88 -1.50 -2.00
CA TRP A 112 -10.86 -2.32 -1.42
C TRP A 112 -10.96 -3.75 -1.95
N PHE A 113 -9.85 -4.23 -2.49
CA PHE A 113 -9.62 -5.62 -2.85
C PHE A 113 -8.90 -6.28 -1.68
N SER A 114 -9.58 -7.18 -0.99
CA SER A 114 -9.07 -7.93 0.15
C SER A 114 -8.89 -9.38 -0.25
N PHE A 115 -7.71 -9.96 -0.04
CA PHE A 115 -7.49 -11.39 -0.20
C PHE A 115 -6.96 -11.98 1.10
N SER A 116 -7.77 -12.91 1.63
CA SER A 116 -7.47 -13.67 2.84
C SER A 116 -6.86 -15.00 2.44
N GLN A 117 -5.80 -15.41 3.12
CA GLN A 117 -5.07 -16.63 2.87
C GLN A 117 -5.02 -17.49 4.14
N LEU A 118 -5.45 -18.74 4.01
CA LEU A 118 -5.41 -19.73 5.08
C LEU A 118 -4.51 -20.89 4.64
N PRO A 119 -3.56 -21.32 5.47
CA PRO A 119 -2.78 -22.53 5.18
C PRO A 119 -3.70 -23.73 5.00
N TYR A 120 -3.47 -24.52 3.95
CA TYR A 120 -4.20 -25.75 3.75
C TYR A 120 -3.61 -26.87 4.62
N LEU A 121 -4.33 -27.27 5.66
CA LEU A 121 -3.92 -28.33 6.57
C LEU A 121 -4.25 -29.71 6.00
N LYS A 122 -3.28 -30.62 6.03
CA LYS A 122 -3.52 -32.03 5.74
C LYS A 122 -4.26 -32.69 6.89
N ASN A 123 -5.02 -33.76 6.61
CA ASN A 123 -5.79 -34.49 7.64
C ASN A 123 -4.90 -35.09 8.75
N SER A 124 -3.64 -35.41 8.45
CA SER A 124 -2.66 -35.92 9.43
C SER A 124 -2.32 -34.91 10.52
N ASP A 125 -2.54 -33.63 10.28
CA ASP A 125 -2.10 -32.57 11.19
C ASP A 125 -3.19 -32.18 12.20
N LYS A 126 -4.41 -32.75 12.08
CA LYS A 126 -5.56 -32.40 12.91
C LYS A 126 -5.47 -32.90 14.36
N SER A 127 -4.54 -33.80 14.65
CA SER A 127 -4.35 -34.37 16.00
C SER A 127 -3.41 -33.58 16.92
N GLN A 128 -2.80 -32.52 16.41
CA GLN A 128 -1.88 -31.69 17.17
C GLN A 128 -2.47 -30.31 17.46
N ASN A 129 -2.11 -29.74 18.62
CA ASN A 129 -2.44 -28.34 18.92
C ASN A 129 -1.65 -27.43 17.99
N GLN A 130 -2.34 -26.74 17.09
CA GLN A 130 -1.72 -25.85 16.08
C GLN A 130 -2.30 -24.46 16.19
N LEU A 131 -1.44 -23.46 16.01
CA LEU A 131 -1.83 -22.07 15.79
C LEU A 131 -1.96 -21.83 14.27
N ILE A 132 -3.16 -21.57 13.80
CA ILE A 132 -3.45 -21.23 12.40
C ILE A 132 -3.57 -19.71 12.29
N LEU A 133 -2.69 -19.11 11.49
CA LEU A 133 -2.74 -17.68 11.18
C LEU A 133 -3.40 -17.47 9.82
N ALA A 134 -4.51 -16.76 9.80
CA ALA A 134 -5.10 -16.22 8.59
C ALA A 134 -4.54 -14.82 8.34
N LEU A 135 -3.96 -14.59 7.17
CA LEU A 135 -3.45 -13.28 6.76
C LEU A 135 -4.38 -12.67 5.73
N THR A 136 -4.77 -11.42 5.93
CA THR A 136 -5.56 -10.67 4.94
C THR A 136 -4.74 -9.47 4.45
N ASN A 137 -4.55 -9.42 3.15
CA ASN A 137 -3.96 -8.28 2.46
C ASN A 137 -5.09 -7.44 1.87
N ARG A 138 -5.01 -6.12 2.05
CA ARG A 138 -6.01 -5.17 1.59
C ARG A 138 -5.38 -4.14 0.68
N VAL A 139 -5.86 -4.04 -0.56
CA VAL A 139 -5.30 -3.22 -1.63
C VAL A 139 -6.39 -2.31 -2.21
N LYS A 140 -6.05 -1.07 -2.51
CA LYS A 140 -7.01 -0.11 -3.10
C LYS A 140 -7.28 -0.42 -4.56
N ILE A 141 -8.57 -0.38 -4.94
CA ILE A 141 -9.03 -0.28 -6.33
C ILE A 141 -9.43 1.18 -6.56
N PHE A 142 -8.82 1.83 -7.54
CA PHE A 142 -9.26 3.13 -8.02
C PHE A 142 -10.01 2.93 -9.34
N TYR A 143 -11.34 3.09 -9.30
CA TYR A 143 -12.13 3.19 -10.53
C TYR A 143 -11.91 4.58 -11.11
N ARG A 144 -11.41 4.63 -12.33
CA ARG A 144 -11.04 5.87 -13.01
C ARG A 144 -11.92 6.05 -14.25
N PRO A 145 -12.89 6.96 -14.24
CA PRO A 145 -13.71 7.28 -15.41
C PRO A 145 -12.84 7.64 -16.61
N ALA A 146 -13.23 7.18 -17.80
CA ALA A 146 -12.49 7.47 -19.03
C ALA A 146 -12.56 8.95 -19.44
N SER A 147 -13.61 9.65 -19.01
CA SER A 147 -13.82 11.07 -19.24
C SER A 147 -13.06 12.00 -18.29
N LEU A 148 -12.35 11.43 -17.28
CA LEU A 148 -11.71 12.23 -16.26
C LEU A 148 -10.56 13.08 -16.82
N ALA A 149 -10.68 14.41 -16.69
CA ALA A 149 -9.72 15.35 -17.21
C ALA A 149 -8.39 15.34 -16.43
N GLY A 150 -7.29 15.56 -17.14
CA GLY A 150 -5.95 15.63 -16.55
C GLY A 150 -5.31 14.25 -16.37
N LYS A 151 -4.28 14.19 -15.53
CA LYS A 151 -3.51 12.97 -15.27
C LYS A 151 -3.30 12.77 -13.77
N ALA A 152 -3.36 11.53 -13.33
CA ALA A 152 -3.19 11.17 -11.91
C ALA A 152 -1.84 11.62 -11.33
N ASN A 153 -0.75 11.53 -12.11
CA ASN A 153 0.59 11.96 -11.69
C ASN A 153 0.73 13.48 -11.50
N GLU A 154 -0.21 14.28 -12.02
CA GLU A 154 -0.24 15.73 -11.86
C GLU A 154 -1.10 16.16 -10.66
N ALA A 155 -1.88 15.26 -10.07
CA ALA A 155 -2.87 15.60 -9.04
C ALA A 155 -2.24 16.21 -7.78
N ALA A 156 -1.08 15.70 -7.36
CA ALA A 156 -0.37 16.24 -6.20
C ALA A 156 0.10 17.68 -6.43
N GLY A 157 0.50 18.03 -7.66
CA GLY A 157 0.90 19.39 -8.03
C GLY A 157 -0.25 20.41 -8.05
N LYS A 158 -1.50 19.93 -8.06
CA LYS A 158 -2.71 20.76 -8.07
C LYS A 158 -3.30 20.98 -6.68
N LEU A 159 -2.74 20.37 -5.64
CA LEU A 159 -3.14 20.63 -4.26
C LEU A 159 -2.92 22.10 -3.92
N THR A 160 -3.88 22.68 -3.20
CA THR A 160 -3.76 24.04 -2.68
C THR A 160 -3.71 24.02 -1.17
N TYR A 161 -3.00 24.98 -0.59
CA TYR A 161 -2.72 25.03 0.82
C TYR A 161 -3.18 26.37 1.41
N GLN A 162 -3.84 26.33 2.57
CA GLN A 162 -4.22 27.50 3.31
C GLN A 162 -3.74 27.38 4.75
N VAL A 163 -2.82 28.26 5.14
CA VAL A 163 -2.30 28.30 6.51
C VAL A 163 -3.34 28.96 7.41
N LYS A 164 -3.73 28.26 8.47
CA LYS A 164 -4.57 28.76 9.57
C LYS A 164 -3.74 28.77 10.86
N GLN A 165 -4.24 29.40 11.94
CA GLN A 165 -3.46 29.63 13.17
C GLN A 165 -2.64 28.42 13.65
N ASN A 166 -3.26 27.22 13.72
CA ASN A 166 -2.64 26.01 14.25
C ASN A 166 -2.77 24.78 13.32
N ARG A 167 -3.10 24.99 12.04
CA ARG A 167 -3.28 23.93 11.05
C ARG A 167 -3.05 24.42 9.63
N ILE A 168 -2.81 23.50 8.74
CA ILE A 168 -2.77 23.75 7.30
C ILE A 168 -3.97 23.01 6.68
N GLU A 169 -4.87 23.76 6.04
CA GLU A 169 -5.94 23.20 5.22
C GLU A 169 -5.35 22.86 3.84
N VAL A 170 -5.54 21.61 3.43
CA VAL A 170 -5.10 21.12 2.11
C VAL A 170 -6.33 20.76 1.30
N THR A 171 -6.48 21.38 0.13
CA THR A 171 -7.60 21.13 -0.78
C THR A 171 -7.11 20.38 -2.00
N ASN A 172 -7.80 19.30 -2.34
CA ASN A 172 -7.67 18.61 -3.62
C ASN A 172 -8.81 19.07 -4.56
N PRO A 173 -8.56 19.97 -5.49
CA PRO A 173 -9.60 20.45 -6.43
C PRO A 173 -9.82 19.47 -7.58
N GLY A 174 -8.94 18.47 -7.76
CA GLY A 174 -8.95 17.55 -8.90
C GLY A 174 -9.91 16.38 -8.73
N GLY A 175 -10.03 15.59 -9.81
CA GLY A 175 -10.85 14.38 -9.84
C GLY A 175 -10.11 13.11 -9.40
N TYR A 176 -8.82 13.19 -9.07
CA TYR A 176 -8.00 12.04 -8.68
C TYR A 176 -7.76 12.01 -7.18
N TYR A 177 -7.69 10.82 -6.60
CA TYR A 177 -7.18 10.65 -5.23
C TYR A 177 -5.69 11.00 -5.18
N VAL A 178 -5.27 11.69 -4.14
CA VAL A 178 -3.85 11.92 -3.85
C VAL A 178 -3.45 11.07 -2.65
N VAL A 179 -2.63 10.05 -2.89
CA VAL A 179 -2.15 9.15 -1.84
C VAL A 179 -0.82 9.68 -1.32
N ILE A 180 -0.79 10.08 -0.05
CA ILE A 180 0.36 10.70 0.60
C ILE A 180 0.93 9.71 1.61
N ARG A 181 2.20 9.35 1.42
CA ARG A 181 2.96 8.55 2.38
C ARG A 181 3.44 9.41 3.55
N ALA A 182 3.95 10.62 3.24
CA ALA A 182 4.40 11.57 4.24
C ALA A 182 4.18 13.00 3.74
N ALA A 183 3.82 13.89 4.65
CA ALA A 183 3.76 15.34 4.44
C ALA A 183 4.52 16.04 5.54
N GLU A 184 5.42 16.97 5.18
CA GLU A 184 6.26 17.72 6.08
C GLU A 184 6.23 19.20 5.74
N LEU A 185 6.17 20.04 6.78
CA LEU A 185 6.39 21.48 6.65
C LEU A 185 7.88 21.77 6.72
N LEU A 186 8.41 22.44 5.70
CA LEU A 186 9.77 22.99 5.64
C LEU A 186 9.70 24.47 5.95
N SER A 187 10.11 24.88 7.15
CA SER A 187 10.05 26.28 7.58
C SER A 187 11.27 26.61 8.43
N ASN A 188 11.97 27.71 8.12
CA ASN A 188 13.19 28.15 8.84
C ASN A 188 14.26 27.04 8.95
N GLY A 189 14.50 26.25 7.89
CA GLY A 189 15.44 25.15 7.90
C GLY A 189 15.04 23.92 8.72
N LYS A 190 13.85 23.95 9.34
CA LYS A 190 13.32 22.85 10.14
C LYS A 190 12.27 22.07 9.36
N LYS A 191 12.32 20.73 9.48
CA LYS A 191 11.29 19.80 8.99
C LYS A 191 10.32 19.44 10.11
N THR A 192 9.03 19.65 9.90
CA THR A 192 7.98 19.30 10.87
C THR A 192 7.00 18.34 10.21
N PRO A 193 6.88 17.09 10.69
CA PRO A 193 5.90 16.15 10.17
C PRO A 193 4.46 16.65 10.42
N LEU A 194 3.62 16.57 9.39
CA LEU A 194 2.21 16.95 9.42
C LEU A 194 1.27 15.75 9.31
N ALA A 195 1.52 14.88 8.34
CA ALA A 195 0.67 13.71 8.09
C ALA A 195 1.50 12.53 7.56
N ASN A 196 1.04 11.32 7.86
CA ASN A 196 1.62 10.09 7.35
C ASN A 196 0.52 9.12 6.90
N SER A 197 0.74 8.43 5.78
CA SER A 197 -0.15 7.38 5.26
C SER A 197 -1.61 7.82 5.14
N VAL A 198 -1.84 9.02 4.57
CA VAL A 198 -3.17 9.59 4.35
C VAL A 198 -3.53 9.60 2.86
N MET A 199 -4.81 9.71 2.59
CA MET A 199 -5.33 9.86 1.23
C MET A 199 -6.31 11.02 1.20
N ILE A 200 -6.13 11.94 0.24
CA ILE A 200 -7.02 13.06 0.03
C ILE A 200 -7.96 12.69 -1.13
N ALA A 201 -9.25 12.62 -0.84
CA ALA A 201 -10.26 12.31 -1.85
C ALA A 201 -10.35 13.43 -2.92
N PRO A 202 -10.85 13.10 -4.11
CA PRO A 202 -11.18 14.11 -5.10
C PRO A 202 -12.15 15.16 -4.57
N GLN A 203 -11.98 16.43 -4.97
CA GLN A 203 -12.87 17.54 -4.64
C GLN A 203 -13.13 17.67 -3.12
N SER A 204 -12.10 17.38 -2.32
CA SER A 204 -12.21 17.38 -0.85
C SER A 204 -11.12 18.21 -0.18
N LYS A 205 -11.29 18.42 1.11
CA LYS A 205 -10.36 19.12 1.97
C LYS A 205 -10.00 18.25 3.16
N VAL A 206 -8.75 18.40 3.62
CA VAL A 206 -8.26 17.82 4.86
C VAL A 206 -7.53 18.89 5.67
N GLU A 207 -7.47 18.73 6.97
CA GLU A 207 -6.76 19.63 7.87
C GLU A 207 -5.64 18.88 8.56
N TRP A 208 -4.43 19.45 8.50
CA TRP A 208 -3.27 18.91 9.19
C TRP A 208 -2.86 19.83 10.33
N PRO A 209 -2.92 19.37 11.59
CA PRO A 209 -2.58 20.20 12.72
C PRO A 209 -1.09 20.52 12.74
N LEU A 210 -0.77 21.77 13.04
CA LEU A 210 0.59 22.19 13.36
C LEU A 210 0.92 21.79 14.80
N ARG A 211 2.06 21.14 14.99
CA ARG A 211 2.53 20.82 16.34
C ARG A 211 2.84 22.11 17.11
N SER A 212 2.69 22.07 18.42
CA SER A 212 3.06 23.19 19.30
C SER A 212 4.50 23.66 19.02
N GLY A 213 4.69 24.96 18.78
CA GLY A 213 5.96 25.55 18.42
C GLY A 213 6.35 25.47 16.95
N ALA A 214 5.52 24.88 16.07
CA ALA A 214 5.70 24.99 14.64
C ALA A 214 5.13 26.31 14.13
N SER A 215 5.91 27.06 13.35
CA SER A 215 5.50 28.30 12.70
C SER A 215 5.71 28.20 11.20
N VAL A 216 4.81 28.80 10.45
CA VAL A 216 4.94 28.92 8.99
C VAL A 216 5.54 30.29 8.70
N ALA A 217 6.83 30.33 8.38
CA ALA A 217 7.52 31.55 8.01
C ALA A 217 7.30 31.88 6.52
N PRO A 218 7.54 33.14 6.10
CA PRO A 218 7.58 33.48 4.68
C PRO A 218 8.58 32.60 3.92
N GLY A 219 8.14 32.03 2.78
CA GLY A 219 8.95 31.11 1.99
C GLY A 219 8.96 29.65 2.49
N ALA A 220 8.09 29.32 3.46
CA ALA A 220 7.88 27.94 3.87
C ALA A 220 7.36 27.10 2.70
N ARG A 221 7.68 25.80 2.71
CA ARG A 221 7.29 24.85 1.67
C ARG A 221 6.64 23.60 2.28
N MET A 222 5.75 23.02 1.54
CA MET A 222 5.19 21.70 1.82
C MET A 222 6.01 20.65 1.06
N HIS A 223 6.67 19.75 1.77
CA HIS A 223 7.31 18.57 1.18
C HIS A 223 6.34 17.40 1.24
N LEU A 224 6.05 16.81 0.08
CA LEU A 224 5.18 15.64 -0.05
C LEU A 224 5.97 14.45 -0.58
N VAL A 225 5.75 13.31 0.05
CA VAL A 225 6.06 11.99 -0.52
C VAL A 225 4.74 11.35 -0.90
N THR A 226 4.41 11.34 -2.17
CA THR A 226 3.18 10.73 -2.72
C THR A 226 3.45 9.35 -3.28
N VAL A 227 2.40 8.54 -3.46
CA VAL A 227 2.52 7.21 -4.07
C VAL A 227 1.74 7.21 -5.38
N ASN A 228 2.44 6.98 -6.49
CA ASN A 228 1.84 6.98 -7.83
C ASN A 228 1.09 5.68 -8.15
N ASP A 229 0.51 5.58 -9.36
CA ASP A 229 -0.26 4.42 -9.83
C ASP A 229 0.54 3.10 -9.83
N TYR A 230 1.86 3.17 -9.92
CA TYR A 230 2.76 2.01 -9.88
C TYR A 230 3.18 1.61 -8.46
N GLY A 231 2.74 2.36 -7.44
CA GLY A 231 3.13 2.13 -6.05
C GLY A 231 4.50 2.71 -5.69
N VAL A 232 5.06 3.58 -6.53
CA VAL A 232 6.37 4.20 -6.33
C VAL A 232 6.22 5.54 -5.63
N ASN A 233 7.13 5.84 -4.70
CA ASN A 233 7.18 7.11 -4.02
C ASN A 233 7.68 8.22 -4.97
N VAL A 234 6.99 9.34 -4.96
CA VAL A 234 7.35 10.55 -5.71
C VAL A 234 7.47 11.71 -4.72
N ASN A 235 8.61 12.37 -4.71
CA ASN A 235 8.84 13.54 -3.86
C ASN A 235 8.50 14.81 -4.63
N SER A 236 7.88 15.77 -3.96
CA SER A 236 7.58 17.09 -4.51
C SER A 236 7.55 18.16 -3.42
N ASP A 237 7.95 19.38 -3.78
CA ASP A 237 7.91 20.55 -2.91
C ASP A 237 6.96 21.59 -3.48
N HIS A 238 6.08 22.12 -2.62
CA HIS A 238 5.06 23.11 -2.96
C HIS A 238 5.23 24.34 -2.08
N ALA A 239 5.10 25.53 -2.66
CA ALA A 239 5.06 26.78 -1.89
C ALA A 239 3.79 26.87 -1.05
N LEU A 240 3.89 27.48 0.14
CA LEU A 240 2.77 27.77 1.03
C LEU A 240 2.38 29.24 0.95
#